data_a059053817e7e0a13a44a0e66d2e0ffd
#
_entry.id   a059053817e7e0a13a44a0e66d2e0ffd
#
_cell.length_a   1.000
_cell.length_b   1.000
_cell.length_c   1.000
_cell.angle_alpha   90.00
_cell.angle_beta   90.00
_cell.angle_gamma   90.00
#
_symmetry.space_group_name_H-M   'P 1'
#
loop_
_entity.id
_entity.type
_entity.pdbx_description
1 polymer ?
#
loop_
_entity_poly.entity_id
_entity_poly.type
_entity_poly.pdbx_seq_one_letter_code
_entity_poly.pdbx_strand_id
1 'polypeptide(L)'
;MKKLLLIVAAVVVGFICLKKCRPTDSGIEINGTVGTVESVDGNVLNLTSGLHARLLGIEANRTDVEMFLRSQFIGKQVTLYADSRYNVQCIATPNDTLDVYVVENDKRTYCINRQVAMEYPDTYREIQIFDSTGWVGTAGHVYEKKNLALYMKQRTFLIQTPEGIGTGFFINEDGLAVTNWHVLNGSTVNESTACLYQDDPNDSKIYSHKTRSFKRIEWEQDVNGLDIAIVIVDLNNGEKVPYFDIVRQRPNQGDDVATYGNPHGLTASFTQGHISAFRTDNRPVDLIQYDMATNPGNSGGPVCDKNGQIVAVHELGDKSMQNTNYGIDAMQLRKVLDDLNLKYGGK
;
A
#
# COMPACT_ATOMS: atom_id res chain seq x y z
N MET A 1 -59.64 5.07 -34.23
CA MET A 1 -59.50 4.57 -32.86
C MET A 1 -58.29 3.61 -32.80
N LYS A 2 -57.10 4.14 -32.50
CA LYS A 2 -55.89 3.34 -32.28
C LYS A 2 -55.41 3.61 -30.85
N LYS A 3 -55.46 2.59 -30.02
CA LYS A 3 -54.99 2.65 -28.65
C LYS A 3 -53.46 2.69 -28.67
N LEU A 4 -52.90 3.75 -28.15
CA LEU A 4 -51.47 3.91 -27.90
C LEU A 4 -51.16 3.24 -26.57
N LEU A 5 -50.40 2.16 -26.61
CA LEU A 5 -49.91 1.45 -25.42
C LEU A 5 -48.65 2.16 -24.95
N LEU A 6 -48.74 2.87 -23.84
CA LEU A 6 -47.58 3.47 -23.17
C LEU A 6 -46.90 2.38 -22.34
N ILE A 7 -45.73 1.96 -22.75
CA ILE A 7 -44.85 1.11 -21.93
C ILE A 7 -44.09 2.05 -21.01
N VAL A 8 -44.46 2.06 -19.74
CA VAL A 8 -43.67 2.71 -18.66
C VAL A 8 -42.55 1.77 -18.30
N ALA A 9 -41.35 2.07 -18.76
CA ALA A 9 -40.14 1.43 -18.26
C ALA A 9 -39.91 1.94 -16.85
N ALA A 10 -40.15 1.11 -15.86
CA ALA A 10 -39.76 1.37 -14.47
C ALA A 10 -38.25 1.25 -14.39
N VAL A 11 -37.56 2.39 -14.38
CA VAL A 11 -36.16 2.48 -13.97
C VAL A 11 -36.15 2.24 -12.47
N VAL A 12 -35.75 1.02 -12.06
CA VAL A 12 -35.43 0.74 -10.67
C VAL A 12 -34.11 1.41 -10.42
N VAL A 13 -34.14 2.67 -10.04
CA VAL A 13 -33.04 3.34 -9.38
C VAL A 13 -32.94 2.70 -7.98
N GLY A 14 -31.95 1.84 -7.78
CA GLY A 14 -31.62 1.32 -6.49
C GLY A 14 -31.20 2.48 -5.59
N PHE A 15 -32.14 3.05 -4.87
CA PHE A 15 -31.84 3.88 -3.71
C PHE A 15 -31.15 2.96 -2.70
N ILE A 16 -29.82 3.04 -2.63
CA ILE A 16 -29.08 2.62 -1.44
C ILE A 16 -29.55 3.58 -0.35
N CYS A 17 -30.54 3.11 0.39
CA CYS A 17 -31.05 3.80 1.57
C CYS A 17 -29.91 3.78 2.57
N LEU A 18 -29.14 4.86 2.66
CA LEU A 18 -28.34 5.18 3.82
C LEU A 18 -29.34 5.34 4.97
N LYS A 19 -29.69 4.24 5.61
CA LYS A 19 -30.42 4.29 6.87
C LYS A 19 -29.54 5.05 7.84
N LYS A 20 -29.81 6.34 8.02
CA LYS A 20 -29.34 7.07 9.19
C LYS A 20 -29.83 6.28 10.41
N CYS A 21 -28.91 5.69 11.16
CA CYS A 21 -29.23 5.08 12.43
C CYS A 21 -29.97 6.12 13.27
N ARG A 22 -31.22 5.82 13.66
CA ARG A 22 -31.94 6.65 14.63
C ARG A 22 -31.52 6.22 16.02
N PRO A 23 -31.16 7.15 16.90
CA PRO A 23 -30.81 6.84 18.28
C PRO A 23 -32.12 6.60 19.06
N THR A 24 -32.65 5.39 19.06
CA THR A 24 -33.87 5.06 19.85
C THR A 24 -33.83 3.75 20.60
N ASP A 25 -32.70 3.05 20.63
CA ASP A 25 -32.55 1.88 21.49
C ASP A 25 -31.20 1.92 22.21
N SER A 26 -31.15 1.33 23.38
CA SER A 26 -30.02 1.28 24.32
C SER A 26 -28.77 0.50 23.79
N GLY A 27 -28.44 0.68 22.53
CA GLY A 27 -27.29 0.05 21.90
C GLY A 27 -26.08 0.97 21.80
N ILE A 28 -24.92 0.38 21.62
CA ILE A 28 -23.62 1.05 21.49
C ILE A 28 -23.41 1.36 20.00
N GLU A 29 -23.16 2.63 19.64
CA GLU A 29 -22.76 2.99 18.29
C GLU A 29 -21.37 2.42 18.01
N ILE A 30 -21.21 1.68 16.89
CA ILE A 30 -19.97 0.95 16.62
C ILE A 30 -18.85 1.90 16.20
N ASN A 31 -19.14 2.83 15.29
CA ASN A 31 -18.11 3.71 14.71
C ASN A 31 -17.56 4.70 15.73
N GLY A 32 -16.26 4.59 16.01
CA GLY A 32 -15.58 5.42 16.99
C GLY A 32 -15.76 4.93 18.43
N THR A 33 -16.42 3.79 18.65
CA THR A 33 -16.52 3.21 19.98
C THR A 33 -15.15 2.75 20.48
N VAL A 34 -14.80 3.20 21.67
CA VAL A 34 -13.55 2.86 22.34
C VAL A 34 -13.80 1.77 23.36
N GLY A 35 -12.93 0.77 23.41
CA GLY A 35 -12.96 -0.30 24.38
C GLY A 35 -11.58 -0.77 24.77
N THR A 36 -11.45 -1.40 25.94
CA THR A 36 -10.20 -2.03 26.36
C THR A 36 -10.27 -3.53 26.06
N VAL A 37 -9.24 -4.08 25.47
CA VAL A 37 -9.16 -5.53 25.17
C VAL A 37 -8.96 -6.30 26.47
N GLU A 38 -9.93 -7.11 26.84
CA GLU A 38 -9.91 -7.95 28.03
C GLU A 38 -9.30 -9.32 27.75
N SER A 39 -9.71 -9.92 26.65
CA SER A 39 -9.20 -11.22 26.20
C SER A 39 -9.25 -11.34 24.69
N VAL A 40 -8.60 -12.38 24.14
CA VAL A 40 -8.57 -12.71 22.72
C VAL A 40 -8.97 -14.16 22.53
N ASP A 41 -9.78 -14.43 21.50
CA ASP A 41 -10.18 -15.77 21.08
C ASP A 41 -10.07 -15.88 19.55
N GLY A 42 -9.04 -16.57 19.08
CA GLY A 42 -8.71 -16.61 17.65
C GLY A 42 -8.45 -15.20 17.08
N ASN A 43 -9.33 -14.75 16.17
CA ASN A 43 -9.29 -13.41 15.57
C ASN A 43 -10.28 -12.43 16.21
N VAL A 44 -10.81 -12.74 17.39
CA VAL A 44 -11.79 -11.93 18.12
C VAL A 44 -11.15 -11.26 19.34
N LEU A 45 -11.26 -9.95 19.44
CA LEU A 45 -10.90 -9.16 20.63
C LEU A 45 -12.15 -8.97 21.49
N ASN A 46 -12.14 -9.52 22.69
CA ASN A 46 -13.22 -9.34 23.64
C ASN A 46 -12.94 -8.07 24.46
N LEU A 47 -13.90 -7.14 24.50
CA LEU A 47 -13.73 -5.86 25.12
C LEU A 47 -14.42 -5.82 26.49
N THR A 48 -13.89 -5.01 27.39
CA THR A 48 -14.47 -4.75 28.72
C THR A 48 -15.91 -4.21 28.66
N SER A 49 -16.34 -3.68 27.52
CA SER A 49 -17.72 -3.25 27.27
C SER A 49 -18.69 -4.39 27.00
N GLY A 50 -18.21 -5.64 26.91
CA GLY A 50 -18.97 -6.82 26.50
C GLY A 50 -19.10 -7.00 25.00
N LEU A 51 -18.56 -6.09 24.18
CA LEU A 51 -18.52 -6.26 22.72
C LEU A 51 -17.40 -7.22 22.32
N HIS A 52 -17.66 -8.00 21.28
CA HIS A 52 -16.71 -8.92 20.67
C HIS A 52 -16.34 -8.40 19.28
N ALA A 53 -15.12 -7.90 19.12
CA ALA A 53 -14.60 -7.32 17.89
C ALA A 53 -13.86 -8.38 17.07
N ARG A 54 -14.52 -9.00 16.09
CA ARG A 54 -13.88 -9.91 15.14
C ARG A 54 -13.15 -9.10 14.08
N LEU A 55 -11.88 -9.39 13.88
CA LEU A 55 -11.06 -8.69 12.89
C LEU A 55 -11.55 -9.00 11.47
N LEU A 56 -12.21 -8.03 10.84
CA LEU A 56 -12.74 -8.14 9.49
C LEU A 56 -11.59 -8.48 8.50
N GLY A 57 -11.82 -9.48 7.66
CA GLY A 57 -10.87 -9.95 6.64
C GLY A 57 -9.76 -10.88 7.17
N ILE A 58 -9.68 -11.13 8.47
CA ILE A 58 -8.70 -12.05 9.08
C ILE A 58 -9.34 -13.40 9.33
N GLU A 59 -8.67 -14.48 8.92
CA GLU A 59 -9.16 -15.84 9.09
C GLU A 59 -9.22 -16.25 10.57
N ALA A 60 -10.32 -16.90 10.96
CA ALA A 60 -10.49 -17.46 12.29
C ALA A 60 -9.63 -18.73 12.50
N ASN A 61 -9.44 -19.12 13.76
CA ASN A 61 -8.81 -20.37 14.18
C ASN A 61 -7.31 -20.51 13.84
N ARG A 62 -6.57 -19.41 13.87
CA ARG A 62 -5.12 -19.38 13.74
C ARG A 62 -4.49 -19.14 15.11
N THR A 63 -3.82 -20.16 15.64
CA THR A 63 -3.15 -20.08 16.96
C THR A 63 -2.03 -19.05 17.00
N ASP A 64 -1.29 -18.89 15.90
CA ASP A 64 -0.22 -17.91 15.77
C ASP A 64 -0.76 -16.46 15.80
N VAL A 65 -1.87 -16.20 15.11
CA VAL A 65 -2.57 -14.90 15.15
C VAL A 65 -3.11 -14.62 16.55
N GLU A 66 -3.74 -15.60 17.18
CA GLU A 66 -4.24 -15.47 18.54
C GLU A 66 -3.12 -15.14 19.53
N MET A 67 -1.99 -15.86 19.45
CA MET A 67 -0.82 -15.59 20.30
C MET A 67 -0.26 -14.19 20.09
N PHE A 68 -0.16 -13.73 18.84
CA PHE A 68 0.25 -12.38 18.51
C PHE A 68 -0.71 -11.36 19.14
N LEU A 69 -2.00 -11.48 18.90
CA LEU A 69 -3.01 -10.56 19.42
C LEU A 69 -3.01 -10.53 20.95
N ARG A 70 -2.89 -11.67 21.61
CA ARG A 70 -2.77 -11.76 23.07
C ARG A 70 -1.55 -11.02 23.60
N SER A 71 -0.40 -11.20 22.95
CA SER A 71 0.85 -10.60 23.40
C SER A 71 0.90 -9.09 23.22
N GLN A 72 0.19 -8.57 22.22
CA GLN A 72 0.28 -7.18 21.81
C GLN A 72 -0.87 -6.31 22.34
N PHE A 73 -2.08 -6.84 22.50
CA PHE A 73 -3.27 -6.02 22.65
C PHE A 73 -4.07 -6.19 23.93
N ILE A 74 -3.87 -7.26 24.72
CA ILE A 74 -4.55 -7.37 26.02
C ILE A 74 -4.19 -6.17 26.92
N GLY A 75 -5.19 -5.54 27.48
CA GLY A 75 -5.10 -4.34 28.32
C GLY A 75 -4.98 -3.03 27.53
N LYS A 76 -4.86 -3.08 26.20
CA LYS A 76 -4.79 -1.87 25.38
C LYS A 76 -6.17 -1.35 25.01
N GLN A 77 -6.24 -0.04 24.85
CA GLN A 77 -7.42 0.64 24.36
C GLN A 77 -7.46 0.60 22.84
N VAL A 78 -8.61 0.24 22.29
CA VAL A 78 -8.86 0.14 20.86
C VAL A 78 -10.13 0.88 20.48
N THR A 79 -10.20 1.32 19.22
CA THR A 79 -11.37 1.97 18.64
C THR A 79 -11.92 1.09 17.52
N LEU A 80 -13.25 0.90 17.50
CA LEU A 80 -13.95 0.05 16.54
C LEU A 80 -14.53 0.89 15.41
N TYR A 81 -14.46 0.34 14.21
CA TYR A 81 -15.11 0.91 13.04
C TYR A 81 -15.79 -0.19 12.23
N ALA A 82 -17.08 0.00 11.93
CA ALA A 82 -17.86 -0.91 11.11
C ALA A 82 -17.74 -0.57 9.63
N ASP A 83 -17.68 -1.60 8.81
CA ASP A 83 -17.90 -1.45 7.37
C ASP A 83 -19.38 -1.75 7.06
N SER A 84 -20.08 -0.80 6.50
CA SER A 84 -21.51 -0.92 6.19
C SER A 84 -21.85 -2.04 5.20
N ARG A 85 -20.87 -2.58 4.48
CA ARG A 85 -21.05 -3.73 3.59
C ARG A 85 -21.18 -5.04 4.36
N TYR A 86 -20.59 -5.12 5.55
CA TYR A 86 -20.56 -6.32 6.39
C TYR A 86 -21.42 -6.18 7.65
N ASN A 87 -21.60 -4.97 8.14
CA ASN A 87 -22.45 -4.69 9.31
C ASN A 87 -23.63 -3.83 8.90
N VAL A 88 -24.81 -4.43 8.82
CA VAL A 88 -26.04 -3.73 8.50
C VAL A 88 -26.54 -2.90 9.68
N GLN A 89 -26.08 -3.20 10.89
CA GLN A 89 -26.46 -2.50 12.11
C GLN A 89 -25.33 -1.59 12.57
N CYS A 90 -25.63 -0.31 12.74
CA CYS A 90 -24.69 0.67 13.31
C CYS A 90 -24.71 0.67 14.85
N ILE A 91 -25.56 -0.13 15.47
CA ILE A 91 -25.77 -0.22 16.92
C ILE A 91 -25.60 -1.68 17.34
N ALA A 92 -24.78 -1.91 18.33
CA ALA A 92 -24.50 -3.22 18.89
C ALA A 92 -24.99 -3.28 20.36
N THR A 93 -25.33 -4.46 20.79
CA THR A 93 -25.60 -4.75 22.22
C THR A 93 -24.44 -5.53 22.83
N PRO A 94 -24.27 -5.49 24.16
CA PRO A 94 -23.30 -6.36 24.82
C PRO A 94 -23.48 -7.82 24.42
N ASN A 95 -22.37 -8.53 24.20
CA ASN A 95 -22.26 -9.90 23.66
C ASN A 95 -22.47 -10.06 22.14
N ASP A 96 -22.68 -8.98 21.39
CA ASP A 96 -22.66 -9.07 19.93
C ASP A 96 -21.21 -9.25 19.43
N THR A 97 -21.06 -10.17 18.46
CA THR A 97 -19.81 -10.31 17.73
C THR A 97 -19.91 -9.54 16.42
N LEU A 98 -19.01 -8.59 16.23
CA LEU A 98 -19.03 -7.63 15.14
C LEU A 98 -17.81 -7.82 14.24
N ASP A 99 -18.03 -7.88 12.92
CA ASP A 99 -16.95 -7.82 11.94
C ASP A 99 -16.51 -6.36 11.76
N VAL A 100 -15.36 -6.00 12.31
CA VAL A 100 -14.92 -4.62 12.42
C VAL A 100 -13.45 -4.43 12.07
N TYR A 101 -13.11 -3.19 11.72
CA TYR A 101 -11.74 -2.71 11.79
C TYR A 101 -11.45 -2.25 13.22
N VAL A 102 -10.31 -2.65 13.73
CA VAL A 102 -9.86 -2.29 15.08
C VAL A 102 -8.60 -1.45 14.99
N VAL A 103 -8.59 -0.32 15.67
CA VAL A 103 -7.52 0.67 15.64
C VAL A 103 -6.98 0.90 17.03
N GLU A 104 -5.66 0.88 17.16
CA GLU A 104 -5.01 1.23 18.44
C GLU A 104 -4.97 2.76 18.61
N ASN A 105 -5.38 3.23 19.79
CA ASN A 105 -5.30 4.64 20.20
C ASN A 105 -5.93 5.67 19.24
N ASP A 106 -7.03 5.31 18.58
CA ASP A 106 -7.74 6.16 17.60
C ASP A 106 -6.88 6.67 16.44
N LYS A 107 -5.77 6.01 16.19
CA LYS A 107 -4.91 6.32 15.05
C LYS A 107 -5.17 5.34 13.93
N ARG A 108 -5.88 5.76 12.89
CA ARG A 108 -6.21 4.94 11.71
C ARG A 108 -4.99 4.26 11.07
N THR A 109 -3.79 4.84 11.23
CA THR A 109 -2.52 4.27 10.78
C THR A 109 -2.13 3.00 11.54
N TYR A 110 -2.72 2.74 12.69
CA TYR A 110 -2.47 1.55 13.52
C TYR A 110 -3.66 0.59 13.50
N CYS A 111 -4.16 0.27 12.32
CA CYS A 111 -5.21 -0.74 12.15
C CYS A 111 -4.67 -2.13 12.47
N ILE A 112 -5.25 -2.78 13.47
CA ILE A 112 -4.83 -4.12 13.94
C ILE A 112 -5.07 -5.17 12.86
N ASN A 113 -6.21 -5.11 12.15
CA ASN A 113 -6.50 -6.02 11.03
C ASN A 113 -5.37 -6.01 10.00
N ARG A 114 -4.90 -4.81 9.66
CA ARG A 114 -3.77 -4.64 8.73
C ARG A 114 -2.47 -5.19 9.30
N GLN A 115 -2.17 -4.93 10.57
CA GLN A 115 -0.94 -5.44 11.21
C GLN A 115 -0.92 -6.97 11.18
N VAL A 116 -2.04 -7.62 11.52
CA VAL A 116 -2.18 -9.08 11.45
C VAL A 116 -2.00 -9.57 10.02
N ALA A 117 -2.66 -8.95 9.05
CA ALA A 117 -2.56 -9.34 7.65
C ALA A 117 -1.14 -9.19 7.07
N MET A 118 -0.37 -8.22 7.56
CA MET A 118 1.04 -8.04 7.17
C MET A 118 1.97 -9.06 7.82
N GLU A 119 1.76 -9.35 9.11
CA GLU A 119 2.57 -10.31 9.85
C GLU A 119 2.27 -11.77 9.41
N TYR A 120 0.99 -12.03 9.09
CA TYR A 120 0.47 -13.35 8.70
C TYR A 120 -0.30 -13.26 7.37
N PRO A 121 0.40 -13.12 6.23
CA PRO A 121 -0.22 -12.85 4.94
C PRO A 121 -1.23 -13.91 4.46
N ASP A 122 -1.11 -15.13 4.96
CA ASP A 122 -2.01 -16.24 4.58
C ASP A 122 -3.35 -16.23 5.34
N THR A 123 -3.55 -15.28 6.27
CA THR A 123 -4.73 -15.25 7.15
C THR A 123 -5.87 -14.38 6.63
N TYR A 124 -5.65 -13.56 5.62
CA TYR A 124 -6.70 -12.66 5.14
C TYR A 124 -7.36 -13.18 3.86
N ARG A 125 -8.66 -12.93 3.73
CA ARG A 125 -9.45 -13.38 2.59
C ARG A 125 -9.88 -12.27 1.64
N GLU A 126 -10.01 -11.02 2.09
CA GLU A 126 -10.55 -9.92 1.29
C GLU A 126 -9.88 -8.58 1.59
N ILE A 127 -8.82 -8.27 0.86
CA ILE A 127 -8.08 -7.00 1.02
C ILE A 127 -8.69 -5.82 0.28
N GLN A 128 -9.48 -6.03 -0.75
CA GLN A 128 -10.19 -4.97 -1.45
C GLN A 128 -11.01 -4.06 -0.52
N ILE A 129 -11.36 -4.57 0.65
CA ILE A 129 -12.05 -3.85 1.71
C ILE A 129 -11.22 -2.65 2.18
N PHE A 130 -9.91 -2.81 2.34
CA PHE A 130 -9.03 -1.75 2.81
C PHE A 130 -8.85 -0.65 1.77
N ASP A 131 -8.81 -1.00 0.50
CA ASP A 131 -8.65 -0.03 -0.60
C ASP A 131 -9.95 0.70 -0.94
N SER A 132 -11.09 0.01 -0.90
CA SER A 132 -12.37 0.59 -1.33
C SER A 132 -13.01 1.52 -0.30
N THR A 133 -12.68 1.40 0.97
CA THR A 133 -13.21 2.28 2.02
C THR A 133 -12.42 3.57 2.17
N GLY A 134 -11.21 3.67 1.61
CA GLY A 134 -10.28 4.75 1.91
C GLY A 134 -9.97 4.85 3.40
N TRP A 135 -10.43 3.87 4.18
CA TRP A 135 -10.54 3.92 5.62
C TRP A 135 -9.20 3.68 6.32
N VAL A 136 -8.38 2.83 5.74
CA VAL A 136 -7.02 2.60 6.24
C VAL A 136 -6.09 3.73 5.78
N GLY A 137 -6.66 4.87 5.44
CA GLY A 137 -5.94 6.02 4.90
C GLY A 137 -4.82 5.48 4.04
N THR A 138 -4.73 5.68 2.88
CA THR A 138 -3.68 5.40 1.91
C THR A 138 -2.38 4.73 2.40
N ALA A 139 -2.30 4.33 3.68
CA ALA A 139 -1.12 3.81 4.33
C ALA A 139 -0.95 2.33 4.05
N GLY A 140 0.16 1.99 3.42
CA GLY A 140 0.70 0.64 3.31
C GLY A 140 -0.36 -0.44 3.26
N HIS A 141 -0.95 -0.63 2.13
CA HIS A 141 -2.02 -1.61 1.98
C HIS A 141 -1.43 -3.01 1.88
N VAL A 142 -2.02 -3.93 2.60
CA VAL A 142 -1.92 -5.34 2.25
C VAL A 142 -2.58 -5.47 0.88
N TYR A 143 -1.87 -5.93 -0.12
CA TYR A 143 -2.41 -6.07 -1.45
C TYR A 143 -3.14 -7.42 -1.62
N GLU A 144 -4.13 -7.48 -2.50
CA GLU A 144 -4.74 -8.74 -2.91
C GLU A 144 -3.84 -9.43 -3.94
N LYS A 145 -3.42 -10.67 -3.68
CA LYS A 145 -2.53 -11.46 -4.57
C LYS A 145 -2.98 -11.48 -6.04
N LYS A 146 -4.29 -11.32 -6.29
CA LYS A 146 -4.85 -11.34 -7.64
C LYS A 146 -4.59 -10.07 -8.44
N ASN A 147 -4.11 -8.98 -7.81
CA ASN A 147 -3.96 -7.69 -8.47
C ASN A 147 -2.72 -6.90 -8.06
N LEU A 148 -1.57 -7.60 -7.86
CA LEU A 148 -0.30 -6.96 -7.52
C LEU A 148 0.08 -5.86 -8.52
N ALA A 149 -0.20 -6.08 -9.81
CA ALA A 149 0.10 -5.08 -10.84
C ALA A 149 -0.68 -3.78 -10.63
N LEU A 150 -1.98 -3.85 -10.30
CA LEU A 150 -2.77 -2.66 -10.00
C LEU A 150 -2.32 -1.98 -8.71
N TYR A 151 -2.03 -2.76 -7.67
CA TYR A 151 -1.48 -2.25 -6.42
C TYR A 151 -0.19 -1.45 -6.65
N MET A 152 0.75 -2.01 -7.45
CA MET A 152 2.01 -1.35 -7.77
C MET A 152 1.80 -0.13 -8.67
N LYS A 153 0.91 -0.23 -9.67
CA LYS A 153 0.56 0.88 -10.57
C LYS A 153 0.15 2.14 -9.79
N GLN A 154 -0.73 1.98 -8.81
CA GLN A 154 -1.27 3.11 -8.03
C GLN A 154 -0.23 3.83 -7.16
N ARG A 155 0.89 3.17 -6.87
CA ARG A 155 1.95 3.64 -5.96
C ARG A 155 3.22 4.05 -6.67
N THR A 156 3.26 3.83 -7.98
CA THR A 156 4.41 4.07 -8.85
C THR A 156 4.07 5.20 -9.82
N PHE A 157 5.05 5.96 -10.24
CA PHE A 157 4.88 7.03 -11.23
C PHE A 157 6.07 7.10 -12.17
N LEU A 158 5.81 7.63 -13.38
CA LEU A 158 6.85 7.96 -14.34
C LEU A 158 7.53 9.26 -13.92
N ILE A 159 8.85 9.31 -13.95
CA ILE A 159 9.64 10.52 -13.84
C ILE A 159 10.07 10.97 -15.24
N GLN A 160 9.76 12.21 -15.59
CA GLN A 160 10.25 12.86 -16.77
C GLN A 160 11.23 13.96 -16.38
N THR A 161 12.41 13.95 -16.97
CA THR A 161 13.44 14.96 -16.81
C THR A 161 13.85 15.48 -18.18
N PRO A 162 14.56 16.63 -18.29
CA PRO A 162 15.11 17.09 -19.56
C PRO A 162 16.04 16.08 -20.23
N GLU A 163 16.68 15.21 -19.47
CA GLU A 163 17.71 14.28 -19.94
C GLU A 163 17.18 12.86 -20.21
N GLY A 164 15.98 12.54 -19.73
CA GLY A 164 15.43 11.21 -19.90
C GLY A 164 14.20 10.90 -19.03
N ILE A 165 14.02 9.63 -18.80
CA ILE A 165 12.91 9.10 -18.05
C ILE A 165 13.39 8.07 -17.02
N GLY A 166 12.64 7.95 -15.95
CA GLY A 166 12.81 6.93 -14.91
C GLY A 166 11.51 6.59 -14.22
N THR A 167 11.62 5.90 -13.14
CA THR A 167 10.49 5.49 -12.31
C THR A 167 10.70 5.96 -10.88
N GLY A 168 9.63 6.34 -10.21
CA GLY A 168 9.60 6.62 -8.78
C GLY A 168 8.41 5.96 -8.12
N PHE A 169 8.44 5.86 -6.80
CA PHE A 169 7.35 5.28 -6.02
C PHE A 169 7.17 5.96 -4.67
N PHE A 170 5.93 5.99 -4.21
CA PHE A 170 5.58 6.61 -2.93
C PHE A 170 5.83 5.68 -1.76
N ILE A 171 6.33 6.23 -0.66
CA ILE A 171 6.58 5.54 0.62
C ILE A 171 5.82 6.17 1.80
N ASN A 172 5.06 7.22 1.57
CA ASN A 172 4.04 7.71 2.49
C ASN A 172 2.90 8.44 1.73
N GLU A 173 1.83 8.72 2.43
CA GLU A 173 0.62 9.34 1.85
C GLU A 173 0.78 10.83 1.50
N ASP A 174 1.79 11.49 2.05
CA ASP A 174 2.04 12.94 1.91
C ASP A 174 2.96 13.27 0.72
N GLY A 175 3.27 12.27 -0.12
CA GLY A 175 4.08 12.46 -1.32
C GLY A 175 5.57 12.21 -1.14
N LEU A 176 6.01 11.65 0.02
CA LEU A 176 7.39 11.18 0.16
C LEU A 176 7.60 9.99 -0.77
N ALA A 177 8.62 10.07 -1.60
CA ALA A 177 8.87 9.12 -2.67
C ALA A 177 10.37 8.82 -2.83
N VAL A 178 10.65 7.72 -3.51
CA VAL A 178 11.99 7.23 -3.77
C VAL A 178 12.20 7.04 -5.27
N THR A 179 13.39 7.33 -5.75
CA THR A 179 13.90 7.01 -7.08
C THR A 179 15.42 6.83 -7.01
N ASN A 180 16.09 6.53 -8.14
CA ASN A 180 17.54 6.62 -8.19
C ASN A 180 18.01 8.07 -8.34
N TRP A 181 19.19 8.36 -7.79
CA TRP A 181 19.85 9.66 -7.97
C TRP A 181 20.15 9.93 -9.45
N HIS A 182 20.66 8.94 -10.18
CA HIS A 182 21.01 9.12 -11.61
C HIS A 182 19.80 9.45 -12.49
N VAL A 183 18.57 9.16 -12.05
CA VAL A 183 17.34 9.56 -12.76
C VAL A 183 17.13 11.07 -12.69
N LEU A 184 17.50 11.69 -11.58
CA LEU A 184 17.38 13.15 -11.35
C LEU A 184 18.69 13.90 -11.59
N ASN A 185 19.79 13.19 -11.90
CA ASN A 185 21.09 13.79 -12.10
C ASN A 185 21.07 14.78 -13.27
N GLY A 186 21.65 15.96 -13.04
CA GLY A 186 21.66 17.04 -14.02
C GLY A 186 20.36 17.82 -14.15
N SER A 187 19.28 17.32 -13.56
CA SER A 187 17.96 17.99 -13.57
C SER A 187 17.73 18.71 -12.27
N THR A 188 17.27 19.96 -12.34
CA THR A 188 16.74 20.63 -11.16
C THR A 188 15.38 20.03 -10.80
N VAL A 189 15.02 20.06 -9.52
CA VAL A 189 13.69 19.62 -9.05
C VAL A 189 12.56 20.32 -9.81
N ASN A 190 12.79 21.59 -10.21
CA ASN A 190 11.81 22.38 -10.95
C ASN A 190 11.65 21.96 -12.43
N GLU A 191 12.61 21.26 -13.00
CA GLU A 191 12.63 20.82 -14.40
C GLU A 191 12.13 19.37 -14.57
N SER A 192 12.01 18.65 -13.46
CA SER A 192 11.56 17.26 -13.43
C SER A 192 10.08 17.16 -13.06
N THR A 193 9.41 16.16 -13.61
CA THR A 193 7.98 15.98 -13.43
C THR A 193 7.66 14.55 -13.01
N ALA A 194 6.83 14.40 -12.00
CA ALA A 194 6.20 13.14 -11.62
C ALA A 194 4.86 12.98 -12.35
N CYS A 195 4.74 11.95 -13.16
CA CYS A 195 3.53 11.63 -13.91
C CYS A 195 2.83 10.44 -13.27
N LEU A 196 1.79 10.73 -12.47
CA LEU A 196 1.00 9.74 -11.74
C LEU A 196 0.00 9.08 -12.69
N TYR A 197 -0.10 7.75 -12.64
CA TYR A 197 -1.10 7.03 -13.43
C TYR A 197 -2.52 7.36 -12.94
N GLN A 198 -3.43 7.52 -13.89
CA GLN A 198 -4.85 7.62 -13.59
C GLN A 198 -5.52 6.26 -13.77
N ASP A 199 -6.35 5.91 -12.81
CA ASP A 199 -7.24 4.75 -12.89
C ASP A 199 -8.56 5.18 -13.53
N ASP A 200 -8.57 5.42 -14.83
CA ASP A 200 -9.79 5.43 -15.59
C ASP A 200 -9.92 4.08 -16.31
N PRO A 201 -10.80 3.18 -15.86
CA PRO A 201 -11.01 1.89 -16.52
C PRO A 201 -11.54 2.03 -17.97
N ASN A 202 -12.03 3.22 -18.35
CA ASN A 202 -12.50 3.51 -19.69
C ASN A 202 -11.44 4.24 -20.53
N ASP A 203 -10.33 4.67 -19.94
CA ASP A 203 -9.24 5.32 -20.65
C ASP A 203 -8.26 4.28 -21.18
N SER A 204 -8.44 3.92 -22.45
CA SER A 204 -7.51 3.06 -23.18
C SER A 204 -6.22 3.76 -23.59
N LYS A 205 -6.02 5.03 -23.21
CA LYS A 205 -4.82 5.78 -23.56
C LYS A 205 -3.64 5.29 -22.74
N ILE A 206 -2.57 4.94 -23.44
CA ILE A 206 -1.31 4.48 -22.87
C ILE A 206 -0.66 5.55 -21.96
N TYR A 207 -1.07 6.81 -22.08
CA TYR A 207 -0.45 7.98 -21.47
C TYR A 207 -1.43 8.88 -20.70
N SER A 208 -2.36 8.30 -19.98
CA SER A 208 -3.16 9.11 -19.06
C SER A 208 -2.41 9.29 -17.74
N HIS A 209 -1.94 10.51 -17.50
CA HIS A 209 -1.25 10.82 -16.26
C HIS A 209 -1.71 12.13 -15.65
N LYS A 210 -1.63 12.18 -14.34
CA LYS A 210 -1.78 13.38 -13.55
C LYS A 210 -0.38 13.89 -13.21
N THR A 211 0.01 15.02 -13.82
CA THR A 211 1.34 15.59 -13.66
C THR A 211 1.48 16.33 -12.33
N ARG A 212 2.61 16.15 -11.65
CA ARG A 212 3.02 16.84 -10.43
C ARG A 212 4.47 17.27 -10.54
N SER A 213 4.79 18.43 -9.95
CA SER A 213 6.18 18.83 -9.74
C SER A 213 6.77 18.17 -8.52
N PHE A 214 8.09 18.18 -8.42
CA PHE A 214 8.77 17.86 -7.17
C PHE A 214 8.90 19.13 -6.34
N LYS A 215 8.63 19.02 -5.06
CA LYS A 215 8.73 20.15 -4.12
C LYS A 215 10.15 20.35 -3.65
N ARG A 216 10.86 19.27 -3.33
CA ARG A 216 12.24 19.26 -2.87
C ARG A 216 12.82 17.85 -2.82
N ILE A 217 14.14 17.79 -2.73
CA ILE A 217 14.89 16.59 -2.35
C ILE A 217 15.10 16.62 -0.84
N GLU A 218 14.70 15.54 -0.15
CA GLU A 218 14.93 15.38 1.28
C GLU A 218 16.32 14.82 1.56
N TRP A 219 16.78 13.92 0.70
CA TRP A 219 18.08 13.31 0.79
C TRP A 219 18.46 12.65 -0.55
N GLU A 220 19.75 12.63 -0.84
CA GLU A 220 20.29 11.97 -2.02
C GLU A 220 21.71 11.47 -1.80
N GLN A 221 22.08 10.43 -2.51
CA GLN A 221 23.44 9.96 -2.63
C GLN A 221 23.70 9.44 -4.03
N ASP A 222 24.81 9.86 -4.63
CA ASP A 222 25.16 9.60 -6.01
C ASP A 222 25.48 8.13 -6.32
N VAL A 223 25.84 7.85 -7.58
CA VAL A 223 26.18 6.50 -8.08
C VAL A 223 27.41 5.87 -7.41
N ASN A 224 28.26 6.65 -6.73
CA ASN A 224 29.37 6.12 -5.96
C ASN A 224 28.94 5.67 -4.56
N GLY A 225 27.76 6.05 -4.14
CA GLY A 225 27.09 5.61 -2.93
C GLY A 225 25.87 4.73 -3.23
N LEU A 226 24.75 5.01 -2.59
CA LEU A 226 23.52 4.22 -2.73
C LEU A 226 22.76 4.46 -4.05
N ASP A 227 23.11 5.48 -4.83
CA ASP A 227 22.34 5.87 -6.03
C ASP A 227 20.83 6.02 -5.76
N ILE A 228 20.48 6.67 -4.66
CA ILE A 228 19.09 6.92 -4.23
C ILE A 228 18.86 8.43 -4.08
N ALA A 229 17.68 8.87 -4.48
CA ALA A 229 17.10 10.16 -4.13
C ALA A 229 15.76 9.96 -3.41
N ILE A 230 15.62 10.60 -2.25
CA ILE A 230 14.37 10.69 -1.49
C ILE A 230 13.80 12.08 -1.73
N VAL A 231 12.61 12.13 -2.30
CA VAL A 231 12.00 13.37 -2.81
C VAL A 231 10.60 13.58 -2.26
N ILE A 232 10.13 14.81 -2.25
CA ILE A 232 8.73 15.16 -2.01
C ILE A 232 8.10 15.54 -3.34
N VAL A 233 7.08 14.79 -3.74
CA VAL A 233 6.17 15.15 -4.84
C VAL A 233 5.18 16.19 -4.33
N ASP A 234 4.99 17.28 -5.07
CA ASP A 234 4.06 18.36 -4.68
C ASP A 234 2.62 17.94 -4.98
N LEU A 235 1.96 17.41 -3.99
CA LEU A 235 0.55 17.04 -4.05
C LEU A 235 -0.32 18.29 -3.91
N ASN A 236 -1.48 18.29 -4.55
CA ASN A 236 -2.47 19.35 -4.35
C ASN A 236 -2.93 19.37 -2.89
N ASN A 237 -3.40 20.52 -2.44
CA ASN A 237 -3.82 20.71 -1.05
C ASN A 237 -4.86 19.66 -0.62
N GLY A 238 -4.52 18.86 0.41
CA GLY A 238 -5.37 17.78 0.91
C GLY A 238 -5.35 16.49 0.09
N GLU A 239 -4.60 16.43 -1.02
CA GLU A 239 -4.42 15.20 -1.78
C GLU A 239 -3.55 14.21 -1.01
N LYS A 240 -3.95 12.93 -1.06
CA LYS A 240 -3.20 11.82 -0.51
C LYS A 240 -2.95 10.80 -1.61
N VAL A 241 -1.83 10.11 -1.53
CA VAL A 241 -1.45 9.08 -2.49
C VAL A 241 -1.31 7.73 -1.79
N PRO A 242 -1.67 6.63 -2.46
CA PRO A 242 -1.31 5.30 -1.99
C PRO A 242 0.21 5.12 -2.04
N TYR A 243 0.76 4.35 -1.09
CA TYR A 243 2.18 4.14 -0.96
C TYR A 243 2.56 2.72 -0.56
N PHE A 244 3.84 2.39 -0.68
CA PHE A 244 4.39 1.10 -0.32
C PHE A 244 4.88 1.06 1.12
N ASP A 245 4.72 -0.10 1.75
CA ASP A 245 5.51 -0.46 2.92
C ASP A 245 6.88 -0.99 2.48
N ILE A 246 7.87 -0.83 3.34
CA ILE A 246 9.22 -1.38 3.15
C ILE A 246 9.39 -2.57 4.08
N VAL A 247 9.92 -3.69 3.58
CA VAL A 247 10.16 -4.88 4.38
C VAL A 247 10.99 -4.59 5.63
N ARG A 248 10.75 -5.33 6.70
CA ARG A 248 11.51 -5.26 7.95
C ARG A 248 12.66 -6.25 8.02
N GLN A 249 12.64 -7.22 7.14
CA GLN A 249 13.64 -8.26 7.05
C GLN A 249 14.00 -8.50 5.58
N ARG A 250 15.26 -8.84 5.34
CA ARG A 250 15.71 -9.21 4.00
C ARG A 250 14.97 -10.48 3.55
N PRO A 251 14.44 -10.54 2.32
CA PRO A 251 13.83 -11.75 1.77
C PRO A 251 14.88 -12.85 1.57
N ASN A 252 14.43 -14.05 1.19
CA ASN A 252 15.32 -15.17 0.90
C ASN A 252 15.64 -15.26 -0.61
N GLN A 253 16.73 -15.93 -0.94
CA GLN A 253 17.01 -16.36 -2.30
C GLN A 253 15.91 -17.34 -2.76
N GLY A 254 15.39 -17.13 -3.98
CA GLY A 254 14.29 -17.89 -4.54
C GLY A 254 12.91 -17.32 -4.27
N ASP A 255 12.78 -16.30 -3.41
CA ASP A 255 11.49 -15.64 -3.17
C ASP A 255 11.00 -14.90 -4.43
N ASP A 256 9.67 -14.92 -4.62
CA ASP A 256 9.01 -14.21 -5.71
C ASP A 256 9.16 -12.69 -5.55
N VAL A 257 9.47 -12.02 -6.64
CA VAL A 257 9.53 -10.55 -6.71
C VAL A 257 8.86 -10.02 -7.97
N ALA A 258 8.38 -8.78 -7.90
CA ALA A 258 7.77 -8.07 -9.00
C ALA A 258 8.31 -6.64 -9.08
N THR A 259 8.32 -6.09 -10.29
CA THR A 259 8.58 -4.66 -10.49
C THR A 259 7.50 -4.04 -11.38
N TYR A 260 7.30 -2.76 -11.20
CA TYR A 260 6.42 -1.93 -12.00
C TYR A 260 7.17 -0.66 -12.41
N GLY A 261 7.20 -0.35 -13.70
CA GLY A 261 7.99 0.77 -14.18
C GLY A 261 7.67 1.19 -15.61
N ASN A 262 8.56 1.97 -16.18
CA ASN A 262 8.35 2.70 -17.44
C ASN A 262 9.42 2.39 -18.49
N PRO A 263 9.59 1.11 -18.91
CA PRO A 263 10.63 0.74 -19.85
C PRO A 263 10.48 1.51 -21.16
N HIS A 264 11.58 2.14 -21.62
CA HIS A 264 11.63 2.92 -22.88
C HIS A 264 10.52 3.97 -23.05
N GLY A 265 9.97 4.50 -21.94
CA GLY A 265 8.83 5.44 -22.00
C GLY A 265 7.48 4.76 -22.27
N LEU A 266 7.46 3.44 -22.42
CA LEU A 266 6.22 2.69 -22.34
C LEU A 266 5.74 2.72 -20.89
N THR A 267 4.58 3.27 -20.67
CA THR A 267 4.03 3.37 -19.33
C THR A 267 3.49 2.03 -18.86
N ALA A 268 3.54 1.81 -17.54
CA ALA A 268 2.74 0.78 -16.89
C ALA A 268 3.15 -0.66 -17.24
N SER A 269 4.45 -0.96 -17.20
CA SER A 269 4.94 -2.33 -17.41
C SER A 269 5.16 -3.07 -16.10
N PHE A 270 4.48 -4.19 -15.94
CA PHE A 270 4.60 -5.10 -14.81
C PHE A 270 5.40 -6.34 -15.22
N THR A 271 6.43 -6.69 -14.45
CA THR A 271 7.19 -7.93 -14.63
C THR A 271 7.43 -8.64 -13.31
N GLN A 272 7.55 -9.96 -13.36
CA GLN A 272 7.77 -10.83 -12.21
C GLN A 272 8.97 -11.75 -12.44
N GLY A 273 9.55 -12.22 -11.36
CA GLY A 273 10.64 -13.19 -11.32
C GLY A 273 10.99 -13.56 -9.88
N HIS A 274 12.24 -13.94 -9.65
CA HIS A 274 12.71 -14.44 -8.37
C HIS A 274 14.02 -13.77 -7.97
N ILE A 275 14.29 -13.73 -6.66
CA ILE A 275 15.60 -13.34 -6.14
C ILE A 275 16.63 -14.40 -6.50
N SER A 276 17.61 -14.04 -7.31
CA SER A 276 18.66 -14.94 -7.74
C SER A 276 19.83 -15.01 -6.76
N ALA A 277 20.20 -13.88 -6.16
CA ALA A 277 21.34 -13.81 -5.23
C ALA A 277 21.36 -12.47 -4.46
N PHE A 278 22.20 -12.41 -3.44
CA PHE A 278 22.62 -11.18 -2.78
C PHE A 278 24.07 -10.88 -3.17
N ARG A 279 24.34 -9.62 -3.44
CA ARG A 279 25.63 -9.14 -3.93
C ARG A 279 26.08 -7.89 -3.19
N THR A 280 27.38 -7.66 -3.17
CA THR A 280 28.00 -6.38 -2.82
C THR A 280 28.91 -6.05 -3.98
N ASP A 281 28.84 -4.84 -4.50
CA ASP A 281 29.73 -4.39 -5.57
C ASP A 281 30.97 -3.66 -4.98
N ASN A 282 31.70 -2.92 -5.81
CA ASN A 282 32.87 -2.16 -5.37
C ASN A 282 32.50 -0.96 -4.47
N ARG A 283 31.22 -0.57 -4.42
CA ARG A 283 30.65 0.39 -3.49
C ARG A 283 30.28 -0.35 -2.21
N PRO A 284 30.13 0.33 -1.08
CA PRO A 284 29.59 -0.28 0.14
C PRO A 284 28.05 -0.41 0.03
N VAL A 285 27.56 -1.03 -1.06
CA VAL A 285 26.15 -1.18 -1.38
C VAL A 285 25.76 -2.63 -1.46
N ASP A 286 24.79 -3.05 -0.67
CA ASP A 286 24.15 -4.34 -0.77
C ASP A 286 23.11 -4.34 -1.90
N LEU A 287 23.24 -5.29 -2.81
CA LEU A 287 22.38 -5.45 -3.96
C LEU A 287 21.60 -6.76 -3.89
N ILE A 288 20.35 -6.72 -4.32
CA ILE A 288 19.54 -7.89 -4.59
C ILE A 288 19.56 -8.13 -6.10
N GLN A 289 20.09 -9.31 -6.50
CA GLN A 289 20.05 -9.78 -7.89
C GLN A 289 18.76 -10.55 -8.13
N TYR A 290 18.10 -10.31 -9.28
CA TYR A 290 16.86 -11.00 -9.68
C TYR A 290 16.80 -11.20 -11.19
N ASP A 291 15.94 -12.15 -11.60
CA ASP A 291 15.82 -12.61 -12.99
C ASP A 291 14.68 -11.95 -13.79
N MET A 292 13.98 -10.99 -13.19
CA MET A 292 12.90 -10.23 -13.87
C MET A 292 13.45 -9.49 -15.08
N ALA A 293 12.64 -9.43 -16.16
CA ALA A 293 12.96 -8.59 -17.31
C ALA A 293 12.82 -7.10 -16.93
N THR A 294 13.89 -6.34 -17.09
CA THR A 294 13.91 -4.87 -16.91
C THR A 294 14.60 -4.20 -18.08
N ASN A 295 14.30 -2.92 -18.28
CA ASN A 295 14.84 -2.11 -19.37
C ASN A 295 15.11 -0.69 -18.91
N PRO A 296 15.89 0.13 -19.65
CA PRO A 296 16.03 1.56 -19.37
C PRO A 296 14.67 2.24 -19.20
N GLY A 297 14.53 2.99 -18.12
CA GLY A 297 13.27 3.60 -17.66
C GLY A 297 12.65 2.93 -16.44
N ASN A 298 13.05 1.70 -16.08
CA ASN A 298 12.68 1.08 -14.83
C ASN A 298 13.53 1.58 -13.64
N SER A 299 14.67 2.22 -13.88
CA SER A 299 15.55 2.77 -12.85
C SER A 299 14.79 3.63 -11.85
N GLY A 300 15.04 3.40 -10.56
CA GLY A 300 14.35 4.03 -9.44
C GLY A 300 12.99 3.41 -9.10
N GLY A 301 12.56 2.40 -9.87
CA GLY A 301 11.29 1.72 -9.65
C GLY A 301 11.30 0.75 -8.47
N PRO A 302 10.10 0.41 -7.96
CA PRO A 302 9.94 -0.51 -6.85
C PRO A 302 10.21 -1.95 -7.27
N VAL A 303 10.93 -2.69 -6.44
CA VAL A 303 10.94 -4.16 -6.46
C VAL A 303 10.22 -4.63 -5.20
N CYS A 304 9.13 -5.35 -5.39
CA CYS A 304 8.27 -5.82 -4.29
C CYS A 304 8.30 -7.33 -4.15
N ASP A 305 8.08 -7.78 -2.93
CA ASP A 305 7.75 -9.17 -2.65
C ASP A 305 6.30 -9.51 -3.06
N LYS A 306 5.89 -10.76 -2.86
CA LYS A 306 4.54 -11.23 -3.12
C LYS A 306 3.44 -10.52 -2.29
N ASN A 307 3.80 -9.81 -1.24
CA ASN A 307 2.89 -9.04 -0.37
C ASN A 307 2.83 -7.56 -0.77
N GLY A 308 3.55 -7.15 -1.82
CA GLY A 308 3.60 -5.76 -2.26
C GLY A 308 4.51 -4.87 -1.40
N GLN A 309 5.38 -5.45 -0.56
CA GLN A 309 6.34 -4.70 0.24
C GLN A 309 7.64 -4.50 -0.52
N ILE A 310 8.24 -3.32 -0.43
CA ILE A 310 9.50 -2.99 -1.10
C ILE A 310 10.64 -3.83 -0.52
N VAL A 311 11.28 -4.62 -1.37
CA VAL A 311 12.49 -5.39 -1.07
C VAL A 311 13.75 -4.77 -1.67
N ALA A 312 13.61 -4.02 -2.77
CA ALA A 312 14.72 -3.28 -3.39
C ALA A 312 14.24 -2.07 -4.19
N VAL A 313 15.14 -1.15 -4.48
CA VAL A 313 14.99 -0.10 -5.49
C VAL A 313 15.75 -0.54 -6.74
N HIS A 314 15.04 -0.72 -7.87
CA HIS A 314 15.69 -1.13 -9.11
C HIS A 314 16.73 -0.12 -9.56
N GLU A 315 17.94 -0.58 -9.86
CA GLU A 315 19.05 0.30 -10.23
C GLU A 315 19.49 0.02 -11.67
N LEU A 316 19.93 -1.19 -11.96
CA LEU A 316 20.55 -1.51 -13.25
C LEU A 316 20.35 -2.96 -13.68
N GLY A 317 20.48 -3.20 -14.98
CA GLY A 317 20.61 -4.53 -15.58
C GLY A 317 22.01 -4.74 -16.15
N ASP A 318 22.50 -5.97 -16.09
CA ASP A 318 23.75 -6.34 -16.75
C ASP A 318 23.48 -6.59 -18.23
N LYS A 319 23.97 -5.70 -19.10
CA LYS A 319 23.79 -5.81 -20.54
C LYS A 319 24.54 -7.00 -21.18
N SER A 320 25.51 -7.57 -20.45
CA SER A 320 26.29 -8.71 -20.91
C SER A 320 25.65 -10.06 -20.55
N MET A 321 24.74 -10.08 -19.60
CA MET A 321 24.07 -11.27 -19.11
C MET A 321 22.55 -11.13 -19.19
N GLN A 322 21.89 -12.14 -19.76
CA GLN A 322 20.42 -12.16 -19.82
C GLN A 322 19.85 -12.41 -18.43
N ASN A 323 18.71 -11.77 -18.14
CA ASN A 323 17.96 -11.94 -16.87
C ASN A 323 18.82 -11.73 -15.62
N THR A 324 19.75 -10.77 -15.69
CA THR A 324 20.58 -10.40 -14.56
C THR A 324 20.41 -8.93 -14.28
N ASN A 325 19.59 -8.64 -13.28
CA ASN A 325 19.24 -7.30 -12.87
C ASN A 325 19.48 -7.13 -11.38
N TYR A 326 19.71 -5.89 -10.96
CA TYR A 326 20.08 -5.54 -9.61
C TYR A 326 19.23 -4.40 -9.08
N GLY A 327 18.93 -4.46 -7.81
CA GLY A 327 18.32 -3.37 -7.06
C GLY A 327 19.03 -3.18 -5.74
N ILE A 328 19.04 -1.96 -5.27
CA ILE A 328 19.58 -1.58 -3.96
C ILE A 328 18.69 -2.19 -2.88
N ASP A 329 19.30 -2.93 -1.96
CA ASP A 329 18.58 -3.60 -0.87
C ASP A 329 17.79 -2.58 -0.04
N ALA A 330 16.50 -2.83 0.13
CA ALA A 330 15.60 -1.96 0.88
C ALA A 330 15.99 -1.77 2.35
N MET A 331 16.80 -2.67 2.92
CA MET A 331 17.30 -2.49 4.28
C MET A 331 18.26 -1.29 4.39
N GLN A 332 19.02 -0.97 3.33
CA GLN A 332 19.84 0.24 3.28
C GLN A 332 18.99 1.50 3.15
N LEU A 333 17.98 1.48 2.27
CA LEU A 333 17.00 2.58 2.18
C LEU A 333 16.33 2.81 3.54
N ARG A 334 15.89 1.74 4.20
CA ARG A 334 15.25 1.80 5.51
C ARG A 334 16.13 2.46 6.55
N LYS A 335 17.43 2.11 6.57
CA LYS A 335 18.40 2.73 7.48
C LYS A 335 18.49 4.26 7.25
N VAL A 336 18.58 4.70 6.00
CA VAL A 336 18.61 6.14 5.68
C VAL A 336 17.33 6.84 6.16
N LEU A 337 16.17 6.25 5.91
CA LEU A 337 14.88 6.82 6.34
C LEU A 337 14.75 6.91 7.86
N ASP A 338 15.27 5.91 8.57
CA ASP A 338 15.29 5.89 10.05
C ASP A 338 16.26 6.94 10.61
N ASP A 339 17.46 7.05 10.04
CA ASP A 339 18.47 8.05 10.43
C ASP A 339 17.96 9.49 10.23
N LEU A 340 17.15 9.72 9.18
CA LEU A 340 16.49 11.01 8.91
C LEU A 340 15.20 11.19 9.71
N ASN A 341 14.77 10.19 10.49
CA ASN A 341 13.51 10.19 11.24
C ASN A 341 12.28 10.49 10.37
N LEU A 342 12.29 10.04 9.12
CA LEU A 342 11.16 10.21 8.21
C LEU A 342 10.04 9.22 8.51
N LYS A 343 8.79 9.61 8.21
CA LYS A 343 7.63 8.73 8.29
C LYS A 343 7.44 8.02 6.95
N TYR A 344 7.43 6.71 6.96
CA TYR A 344 7.24 5.87 5.79
C TYR A 344 6.46 4.58 6.12
N GLY A 345 5.98 3.88 5.10
CA GLY A 345 5.26 2.64 5.25
C GLY A 345 6.11 1.50 5.81
N GLY A 346 5.57 0.76 6.76
CA GLY A 346 6.27 -0.35 7.42
C GLY A 346 7.23 0.06 8.57
N LYS A 347 7.21 1.34 9.00
CA LYS A 347 8.01 1.81 10.14
C LYS A 347 7.44 1.35 11.48
#